data_6fd605733d0c99dd8ee63491e45e454c
#
_entry.id   6fd605733d0c99dd8ee63491e45e454c
#
_cell.length_a   1.000
_cell.length_b   1.000
_cell.length_c   1.000
_cell.angle_alpha   90.00
_cell.angle_beta   90.00
_cell.angle_gamma   90.00
#
_symmetry.space_group_name_H-M   'P 1'
#
loop_
_entity.id
_entity.type
_entity.pdbx_description
1 polymer ?
#
loop_
_entity_poly.entity_id
_entity_poly.type
_entity_poly.pdbx_seq_one_letter_code
_entity_poly.pdbx_strand_id
1 'polypeptide(L)'
;MSVESHPQLTIRQAQHRVDTFLKAKGEEWTRLSNHHLRVTHLVEEVGELARAVINLDASYSDPNRRGASQPRGEKVAHLQDSLGDIFYHLLAISLAYGVDLGDAFEASMQNILARYPVRTPDEALNSEP
;
A
#
# COMPACT_ATOMS: atom_id res chain seq x y z
N MET A 1 8.44 -9.66 -24.43
CA MET A 1 7.27 -9.06 -23.80
C MET A 1 7.52 -7.58 -23.66
N SER A 2 6.80 -6.77 -24.40
CA SER A 2 6.77 -5.33 -24.16
C SER A 2 6.06 -5.11 -22.83
N VAL A 3 6.75 -4.57 -21.85
CA VAL A 3 6.11 -4.01 -20.67
C VAL A 3 5.32 -2.81 -21.20
N GLU A 4 4.00 -2.95 -21.33
CA GLU A 4 3.16 -1.79 -21.56
C GLU A 4 3.44 -0.82 -20.41
N SER A 5 4.03 0.33 -20.75
CA SER A 5 4.24 1.38 -19.78
C SER A 5 2.86 1.92 -19.39
N HIS A 6 2.34 1.46 -18.26
CA HIS A 6 1.15 2.08 -17.70
C HIS A 6 1.45 3.55 -17.41
N PRO A 7 0.56 4.48 -17.83
CA PRO A 7 0.74 5.87 -17.49
C PRO A 7 0.88 6.02 -15.96
N GLN A 8 1.79 6.87 -15.52
CA GLN A 8 1.98 7.13 -14.09
C GLN A 8 0.68 7.70 -13.49
N LEU A 9 0.10 6.96 -12.55
CA LEU A 9 -1.07 7.40 -11.82
C LEU A 9 -0.63 8.29 -10.65
N THR A 10 -1.27 9.46 -10.53
CA THR A 10 -1.24 10.23 -9.29
C THR A 10 -2.15 9.58 -8.25
N ILE A 11 -1.94 9.87 -6.97
CA ILE A 11 -2.84 9.41 -5.89
C ILE A 11 -4.27 9.92 -6.12
N ARG A 12 -4.44 11.15 -6.56
CA ARG A 12 -5.75 11.73 -6.88
C ARG A 12 -6.45 10.99 -8.03
N GLN A 13 -5.73 10.62 -9.06
CA GLN A 13 -6.27 9.80 -10.16
C GLN A 13 -6.67 8.41 -9.67
N ALA A 14 -5.88 7.79 -8.80
CA ALA A 14 -6.20 6.51 -8.17
C ALA A 14 -7.47 6.61 -7.32
N GLN A 15 -7.61 7.65 -6.49
CA GLN A 15 -8.84 7.91 -5.73
C GLN A 15 -10.06 8.06 -6.65
N HIS A 16 -9.93 8.83 -7.72
CA HIS A 16 -11.02 9.03 -8.69
C HIS A 16 -11.41 7.70 -9.34
N ARG A 17 -10.46 6.86 -9.69
CA ARG A 17 -10.71 5.53 -10.28
C ARG A 17 -11.48 4.61 -9.33
N VAL A 18 -11.13 4.62 -8.06
CA VAL A 18 -11.85 3.84 -7.02
C VAL A 18 -13.25 4.42 -6.80
N ASP A 19 -13.40 5.74 -6.74
CA ASP A 19 -14.70 6.40 -6.61
C ASP A 19 -15.66 6.03 -7.76
N THR A 20 -15.17 6.09 -8.99
CA THR A 20 -15.92 5.68 -10.19
C THR A 20 -16.34 4.21 -10.11
N PHE A 21 -15.45 3.33 -9.69
CA PHE A 21 -15.74 1.91 -9.51
C PHE A 21 -16.81 1.67 -8.44
N LEU A 22 -16.69 2.27 -7.28
CA LEU A 22 -17.65 2.11 -6.19
C LEU A 22 -19.04 2.62 -6.56
N LYS A 23 -19.11 3.76 -7.22
CA LYS A 23 -20.38 4.33 -7.74
C LYS A 23 -21.03 3.42 -8.80
N ALA A 24 -20.23 2.83 -9.68
CA ALA A 24 -20.72 1.91 -10.71
C ALA A 24 -21.28 0.61 -10.12
N LYS A 25 -20.74 0.14 -8.98
CA LYS A 25 -21.23 -1.02 -8.27
C LYS A 25 -22.52 -0.78 -7.48
N GLY A 26 -22.83 0.48 -7.17
CA GLY A 26 -24.09 0.90 -6.55
C GLY A 26 -24.20 0.65 -5.04
N GLU A 27 -25.43 0.78 -4.52
CA GLU A 27 -25.71 0.75 -3.07
C GLU A 27 -25.25 -0.52 -2.35
N GLU A 28 -25.24 -1.65 -3.01
CA GLU A 28 -24.82 -2.91 -2.42
C GLU A 28 -23.36 -2.86 -1.98
N TRP A 29 -22.50 -2.22 -2.76
CA TRP A 29 -21.10 -2.00 -2.44
C TRP A 29 -20.90 -0.87 -1.43
N THR A 30 -21.77 0.13 -1.42
CA THR A 30 -21.78 1.17 -0.40
C THR A 30 -22.32 0.66 0.95
N ARG A 31 -23.19 -0.34 0.98
CA ARG A 31 -23.59 -1.05 2.21
C ARG A 31 -22.48 -1.95 2.74
N LEU A 32 -21.76 -2.61 1.85
CA LEU A 32 -20.52 -3.34 2.17
C LEU A 32 -19.38 -2.38 2.56
N SER A 33 -19.54 -1.09 2.30
CA SER A 33 -18.66 -0.03 2.75
C SER A 33 -19.00 0.47 4.15
N ASN A 34 -19.63 -0.37 5.00
CA ASN A 34 -19.52 -0.19 6.43
C ASN A 34 -18.03 -0.01 6.75
N HIS A 35 -17.67 1.17 7.23
CA HIS A 35 -16.27 1.54 7.41
C HIS A 35 -15.53 0.58 8.34
N HIS A 36 -16.21 0.01 9.31
CA HIS A 36 -15.66 -1.00 10.20
C HIS A 36 -15.32 -2.30 9.45
N LEU A 37 -16.19 -2.74 8.55
CA LEU A 37 -15.95 -3.94 7.74
C LEU A 37 -14.78 -3.71 6.78
N ARG A 38 -14.69 -2.53 6.18
CA ARG A 38 -13.59 -2.17 5.29
C ARG A 38 -12.25 -2.13 6.02
N VAL A 39 -12.22 -1.58 7.24
CA VAL A 39 -11.02 -1.62 8.09
C VAL A 39 -10.66 -3.07 8.47
N THR A 40 -11.66 -3.91 8.75
CA THR A 40 -11.42 -5.34 9.03
C THR A 40 -10.80 -6.05 7.82
N HIS A 41 -11.30 -5.81 6.61
CA HIS A 41 -10.68 -6.32 5.38
C HIS A 41 -9.27 -5.80 5.18
N LEU A 42 -9.02 -4.52 5.47
CA LEU A 42 -7.67 -3.97 5.43
C LEU A 42 -6.71 -4.72 6.38
N VAL A 43 -7.15 -5.03 7.59
CA VAL A 43 -6.34 -5.81 8.56
C VAL A 43 -6.04 -7.21 8.03
N GLU A 44 -7.00 -7.87 7.38
CA GLU A 44 -6.78 -9.16 6.71
C GLU A 44 -5.71 -9.04 5.61
N GLU A 45 -5.77 -8.00 4.78
CA GLU A 45 -4.78 -7.75 3.73
C GLU A 45 -3.39 -7.43 4.31
N VAL A 46 -3.31 -6.74 5.44
CA VAL A 46 -2.04 -6.52 6.16
C VAL A 46 -1.47 -7.84 6.65
N GLY A 47 -2.30 -8.77 7.11
CA GLY A 47 -1.89 -10.13 7.45
C GLY A 47 -1.32 -10.89 6.26
N GLU A 48 -1.96 -10.79 5.09
CA GLU A 48 -1.45 -11.37 3.84
C GLU A 48 -0.11 -10.73 3.41
N LEU A 49 0.02 -9.42 3.56
CA LEU A 49 1.29 -8.72 3.33
C LEU A 49 2.40 -9.25 4.24
N ALA A 50 2.12 -9.42 5.53
CA ALA A 50 3.08 -9.97 6.49
C ALA A 50 3.54 -11.37 6.06
N ARG A 51 2.63 -12.23 5.63
CA ARG A 51 2.95 -13.56 5.11
C ARG A 51 3.82 -13.49 3.85
N ALA A 52 3.48 -12.60 2.93
CA ALA A 52 4.24 -12.42 1.69
C ALA A 52 5.69 -11.96 1.98
N VAL A 53 5.87 -11.04 2.90
CA VAL A 53 7.21 -10.54 3.31
C VAL A 53 8.01 -11.65 3.97
N ILE A 54 7.42 -12.41 4.90
CA ILE A 54 8.12 -13.51 5.59
C ILE A 54 8.53 -14.59 4.59
N ASN A 55 7.69 -14.93 3.61
CA ASN A 55 8.04 -15.92 2.60
C ASN A 55 9.18 -15.48 1.66
N LEU A 56 9.44 -14.18 1.57
CA LEU A 56 10.56 -13.61 0.81
C LEU A 56 11.82 -13.41 1.65
N ASP A 57 11.73 -13.49 2.97
CA ASP A 57 12.87 -13.32 3.86
C ASP A 57 13.79 -14.54 3.79
N ALA A 58 14.99 -14.34 3.23
CA ALA A 58 16.00 -15.39 3.08
C ALA A 58 16.56 -15.90 4.42
N SER A 59 16.45 -15.13 5.50
CA SER A 59 16.88 -15.52 6.85
C SER A 59 15.85 -16.36 7.59
N TYR A 60 14.60 -16.40 7.09
CA TYR A 60 13.52 -17.17 7.69
C TYR A 60 13.24 -18.43 6.88
N SER A 61 13.28 -19.58 7.54
CA SER A 61 13.02 -20.87 6.90
C SER A 61 12.05 -21.69 7.76
N ASP A 62 10.81 -21.77 7.29
CA ASP A 62 9.81 -22.69 7.79
C ASP A 62 9.10 -23.35 6.61
N PRO A 63 9.47 -24.58 6.23
CA PRO A 63 8.91 -25.25 5.05
C PRO A 63 7.42 -25.59 5.20
N ASN A 64 6.89 -25.59 6.42
CA ASN A 64 5.46 -25.86 6.68
C ASN A 64 4.57 -24.64 6.52
N ARG A 65 5.18 -23.47 6.38
CA ARG A 65 4.44 -22.24 6.21
C ARG A 65 3.75 -22.18 4.85
N ARG A 66 2.50 -21.73 4.82
CA ARG A 66 1.74 -21.58 3.57
C ARG A 66 2.49 -20.66 2.59
N GLY A 67 2.73 -21.16 1.38
CA GLY A 67 3.44 -20.44 0.33
C GLY A 67 4.97 -20.51 0.43
N ALA A 68 5.55 -21.15 1.44
CA ALA A 68 7.00 -21.23 1.63
C ALA A 68 7.73 -21.95 0.49
N SER A 69 7.07 -22.94 -0.13
CA SER A 69 7.63 -23.74 -1.22
C SER A 69 7.39 -23.16 -2.62
N GLN A 70 6.69 -22.05 -2.73
CA GLN A 70 6.44 -21.40 -4.02
C GLN A 70 7.75 -20.84 -4.62
N PRO A 71 7.88 -20.81 -5.96
CA PRO A 71 8.98 -20.11 -6.62
C PRO A 71 9.02 -18.63 -6.25
N ARG A 72 10.22 -18.03 -6.28
CA ARG A 72 10.40 -16.61 -5.93
C ARG A 72 9.49 -15.67 -6.74
N GLY A 73 9.27 -15.94 -8.02
CA GLY A 73 8.39 -15.14 -8.86
C GLY A 73 6.95 -15.08 -8.36
N GLU A 74 6.41 -16.22 -7.87
CA GLU A 74 5.08 -16.28 -7.28
C GLU A 74 5.03 -15.58 -5.91
N LYS A 75 6.08 -15.68 -5.11
CA LYS A 75 6.20 -14.95 -3.84
C LYS A 75 6.20 -13.44 -4.05
N VAL A 76 6.91 -12.95 -5.06
CA VAL A 76 6.94 -11.52 -5.43
C VAL A 76 5.57 -11.08 -5.95
N ALA A 77 4.92 -11.88 -6.78
CA ALA A 77 3.56 -11.60 -7.26
C ALA A 77 2.56 -11.50 -6.09
N HIS A 78 2.65 -12.37 -5.10
CA HIS A 78 1.82 -12.29 -3.89
C HIS A 78 2.08 -11.00 -3.09
N LEU A 79 3.34 -10.59 -2.95
CA LEU A 79 3.68 -9.30 -2.33
C LEU A 79 3.05 -8.13 -3.08
N GLN A 80 3.15 -8.14 -4.41
CA GLN A 80 2.59 -7.10 -5.26
C GLN A 80 1.07 -7.00 -5.13
N ASP A 81 0.38 -8.13 -5.16
CA ASP A 81 -1.08 -8.20 -4.99
C ASP A 81 -1.51 -7.67 -3.63
N SER A 82 -0.81 -8.06 -2.56
CA SER A 82 -1.10 -7.59 -1.20
C SER A 82 -0.93 -6.08 -1.05
N LEU A 83 0.12 -5.50 -1.63
CA LEU A 83 0.32 -4.05 -1.63
C LEU A 83 -0.77 -3.31 -2.39
N GLY A 84 -1.16 -3.82 -3.56
CA GLY A 84 -2.26 -3.27 -4.35
C GLY A 84 -3.59 -3.31 -3.63
N ASP A 85 -3.92 -4.43 -3.00
CA ASP A 85 -5.16 -4.62 -2.25
C ASP A 85 -5.24 -3.71 -1.01
N ILE A 86 -4.13 -3.54 -0.29
CA ILE A 86 -4.03 -2.60 0.83
C ILE A 86 -4.27 -1.17 0.34
N PHE A 87 -3.63 -0.79 -0.75
CA PHE A 87 -3.78 0.57 -1.29
C PHE A 87 -5.21 0.84 -1.75
N TYR A 88 -5.87 -0.13 -2.38
CA TYR A 88 -7.28 -0.05 -2.73
C TYR A 88 -8.16 0.25 -1.51
N HIS A 89 -7.97 -0.47 -0.40
CA HIS A 89 -8.74 -0.23 0.82
C HIS A 89 -8.46 1.14 1.44
N LEU A 90 -7.22 1.61 1.40
CA LEU A 90 -6.86 2.96 1.87
C LEU A 90 -7.54 4.04 1.03
N LEU A 91 -7.55 3.88 -0.29
CA LEU A 91 -8.25 4.80 -1.21
C LEU A 91 -9.76 4.83 -0.92
N ALA A 92 -10.37 3.67 -0.74
CA ALA A 92 -11.79 3.57 -0.45
C ALA A 92 -12.16 4.18 0.90
N ILE A 93 -11.37 3.97 1.94
CA ILE A 93 -11.57 4.59 3.26
C ILE A 93 -11.42 6.11 3.16
N SER A 94 -10.41 6.61 2.48
CA SER A 94 -10.20 8.05 2.30
C SER A 94 -11.39 8.73 1.61
N LEU A 95 -11.96 8.10 0.60
CA LEU A 95 -13.17 8.58 -0.08
C LEU A 95 -14.37 8.63 0.85
N ALA A 96 -14.54 7.63 1.70
CA ALA A 96 -15.66 7.56 2.63
C ALA A 96 -15.69 8.72 3.63
N TYR A 97 -14.53 9.26 3.98
CA TYR A 97 -14.39 10.38 4.91
C TYR A 97 -14.05 11.71 4.23
N GLY A 98 -14.03 11.77 2.90
CA GLY A 98 -13.72 13.00 2.16
C GLY A 98 -12.28 13.48 2.34
N VAL A 99 -11.34 12.56 2.60
CA VAL A 99 -9.92 12.87 2.78
C VAL A 99 -9.18 12.75 1.46
N ASP A 100 -8.44 13.78 1.06
CA ASP A 100 -7.48 13.69 -0.03
C ASP A 100 -6.24 12.92 0.47
N LEU A 101 -6.05 11.71 -0.06
CA LEU A 101 -4.97 10.83 0.40
C LEU A 101 -3.58 11.35 0.01
N GLY A 102 -3.49 12.11 -1.09
CA GLY A 102 -2.26 12.78 -1.49
C GLY A 102 -1.84 13.84 -0.48
N ASP A 103 -2.76 14.69 -0.05
CA ASP A 103 -2.50 15.70 0.97
C ASP A 103 -2.17 15.06 2.32
N ALA A 104 -2.85 13.99 2.69
CA ALA A 104 -2.57 13.23 3.91
C ALA A 104 -1.14 12.63 3.87
N PHE A 105 -0.74 12.09 2.74
CA PHE A 105 0.61 11.56 2.54
C PHE A 105 1.68 12.66 2.66
N GLU A 106 1.49 13.81 2.01
CA GLU A 106 2.41 14.94 2.10
C GLU A 106 2.56 15.44 3.53
N ALA A 107 1.47 15.57 4.27
CA ALA A 107 1.50 15.97 5.69
C ALA A 107 2.29 14.94 6.53
N SER A 108 2.09 13.65 6.28
CA SER A 108 2.84 12.59 6.96
C SER A 108 4.32 12.64 6.63
N MET A 109 4.68 12.88 5.36
CA MET A 109 6.09 13.00 4.96
C MET A 109 6.78 14.21 5.60
N GLN A 110 6.11 15.34 5.70
CA GLN A 110 6.63 16.50 6.41
C GLN A 110 6.92 16.18 7.88
N ASN A 111 6.02 15.48 8.54
CA ASN A 111 6.20 15.05 9.94
C ASN A 111 7.35 14.03 10.10
N ILE A 112 7.49 13.10 9.17
CA ILE A 112 8.57 12.11 9.16
C ILE A 112 9.91 12.81 8.97
N LEU A 113 10.02 13.71 8.01
CA LEU A 113 11.24 14.47 7.73
C LEU A 113 11.62 15.40 8.90
N ALA A 114 10.64 15.95 9.63
CA ALA A 114 10.90 16.73 10.82
C ALA A 114 11.49 15.90 11.97
N ARG A 115 11.06 14.62 12.09
CA ARG A 115 11.60 13.70 13.11
C ARG A 115 12.94 13.09 12.71
N TYR A 116 13.12 12.83 11.43
CA TYR A 116 14.27 12.14 10.84
C TYR A 116 14.85 12.99 9.70
N PRO A 117 15.50 14.11 10.02
CA PRO A 117 16.01 15.00 8.99
C PRO A 117 17.06 14.29 8.13
N VAL A 118 16.92 14.45 6.82
CA VAL A 118 17.89 13.95 5.85
C VAL A 118 18.97 15.02 5.69
N ARG A 119 20.22 14.66 5.99
CA ARG A 119 21.35 15.54 5.73
C ARG A 119 21.65 15.60 4.25
N THR A 120 21.79 16.80 3.71
CA THR A 120 22.36 16.97 2.39
C THR A 120 23.84 16.56 2.39
N PRO A 121 24.43 16.16 1.26
CA PRO A 121 25.86 15.87 1.19
C PRO A 121 26.74 16.97 1.77
N ASP A 122 26.39 18.23 1.57
CA ASP A 122 27.13 19.40 2.09
C ASP A 122 27.01 19.54 3.61
N GLU A 123 25.83 19.24 4.18
CA GLU A 123 25.62 19.24 5.62
C GLU A 123 26.36 18.08 6.30
N ALA A 124 26.48 16.93 5.65
CA ALA A 124 27.22 15.78 6.16
C ALA A 124 28.73 16.07 6.20
N LEU A 125 29.27 16.79 5.21
CA LEU A 125 30.68 17.17 5.15
C LEU A 125 31.07 18.19 6.22
N ASN A 126 30.15 19.05 6.64
CA ASN A 126 30.39 20.11 7.64
C ASN A 126 30.16 19.64 9.08
N SER A 127 29.75 18.40 9.31
CA SER A 127 29.42 17.86 10.63
C SER A 127 30.47 16.87 11.19
N GLU A 128 31.57 16.61 10.48
CA GLU A 128 32.71 15.88 11.06
C GLU A 128 33.51 16.77 11.99
N PRO A 129 33.86 16.29 13.19
CA PRO A 129 34.65 17.05 14.17
C PRO A 129 36.11 17.21 13.76
#